data_839c044da525ed061885e6ddd8ba123e
#
_entry.id   839c044da525ed061885e6ddd8ba123e
#
_cell.length_a   1.000
_cell.length_b   1.000
_cell.length_c   1.000
_cell.angle_alpha   90.00
_cell.angle_beta   90.00
_cell.angle_gamma   90.00
#
_symmetry.space_group_name_H-M   'P 1'
#
loop_
_entity.id
_entity.type
_entity.pdbx_description
1 polymer ?
#
loop_
_entity_poly.entity_id
_entity_poly.type
_entity_poly.pdbx_seq_one_letter_code
_entity_poly.pdbx_strand_id
1 'polypeptide(L)'
;MPKSRKKKNSQKDFQKVKLKVGKKLKKADNVTNASFQTRTIQVTQKIKTATTSEPSSRRKLNVNELLNQFQHYSTSTRHDAVMGLKELFSSHTEIIVPNLATVIERSTHLFVDKDPVVRQSVIKLLKVIFTAISEKHVSPFLHMISAHLCCAMTHIYEDIQADSLQILDLLLGNFVFEVLTTSPGK
;
A
#
# COMPACT_ATOMS: atom_id res chain seq x y z
N MET A 1 78.39 -8.59 -24.70
CA MET A 1 77.86 -7.73 -23.59
C MET A 1 76.52 -8.27 -23.14
N PRO A 2 76.32 -8.61 -21.87
CA PRO A 2 75.01 -9.10 -21.42
C PRO A 2 74.01 -7.94 -21.43
N LYS A 3 72.87 -8.14 -22.12
CA LYS A 3 71.75 -7.16 -22.13
C LYS A 3 71.25 -6.93 -20.70
N SER A 4 71.25 -5.67 -20.27
CA SER A 4 70.91 -5.29 -18.91
C SER A 4 69.59 -5.91 -18.49
N ARG A 5 69.51 -6.36 -17.23
CA ARG A 5 68.31 -6.97 -16.60
C ARG A 5 67.06 -6.10 -16.71
N LYS A 6 67.22 -4.76 -16.72
CA LYS A 6 66.16 -3.79 -16.96
C LYS A 6 65.51 -3.90 -18.34
N LYS A 7 66.29 -4.16 -19.41
CA LYS A 7 65.74 -4.31 -20.76
C LYS A 7 64.93 -5.59 -20.92
N LYS A 8 65.25 -6.67 -20.19
CA LYS A 8 64.48 -7.92 -20.19
C LYS A 8 63.12 -7.78 -19.48
N ASN A 9 63.02 -6.99 -18.42
CA ASN A 9 61.77 -6.79 -17.71
C ASN A 9 60.83 -5.88 -18.47
N SER A 10 61.34 -4.78 -19.04
CA SER A 10 60.53 -3.86 -19.91
C SER A 10 59.96 -4.60 -21.15
N GLN A 11 60.67 -5.59 -21.68
CA GLN A 11 60.17 -6.41 -22.79
C GLN A 11 59.12 -7.45 -22.37
N LYS A 12 59.05 -7.83 -21.09
CA LYS A 12 57.99 -8.69 -20.55
C LYS A 12 56.69 -7.95 -20.31
N ASP A 13 56.78 -6.72 -19.83
CA ASP A 13 55.62 -5.89 -19.48
C ASP A 13 54.86 -5.37 -20.72
N PHE A 14 55.54 -5.21 -21.85
CA PHE A 14 54.98 -4.71 -23.12
C PHE A 14 55.16 -5.68 -24.26
N GLN A 15 54.90 -6.96 -24.08
CA GLN A 15 54.95 -7.93 -25.16
C GLN A 15 53.87 -7.66 -26.20
N LYS A 16 54.30 -7.34 -27.44
CA LYS A 16 53.37 -7.26 -28.57
C LYS A 16 52.82 -8.65 -28.89
N VAL A 17 51.55 -8.87 -28.60
CA VAL A 17 50.85 -10.10 -28.89
C VAL A 17 50.46 -10.11 -30.37
N LYS A 18 51.05 -11.04 -31.16
CA LYS A 18 50.63 -11.23 -32.55
C LYS A 18 49.30 -11.99 -32.54
N LEU A 19 48.27 -11.37 -33.06
CA LEU A 19 46.97 -11.97 -33.28
C LEU A 19 47.05 -13.00 -34.42
N LYS A 20 46.65 -14.24 -34.16
CA LYS A 20 46.38 -15.24 -35.17
C LYS A 20 44.86 -15.30 -35.41
N VAL A 21 44.50 -15.40 -36.68
CA VAL A 21 43.08 -15.53 -37.07
C VAL A 21 42.44 -16.71 -36.32
N GLY A 22 41.32 -16.50 -35.68
CA GLY A 22 40.56 -17.52 -34.93
C GLY A 22 41.01 -17.79 -33.48
N LYS A 23 42.06 -17.15 -32.97
CA LYS A 23 42.56 -17.35 -31.60
C LYS A 23 42.19 -16.19 -30.71
N LYS A 24 41.38 -16.45 -29.68
CA LYS A 24 41.03 -15.42 -28.66
C LYS A 24 42.30 -15.06 -27.86
N LEU A 25 42.49 -13.78 -27.60
CA LEU A 25 43.54 -13.27 -26.71
C LEU A 25 43.32 -13.83 -25.29
N LYS A 26 44.43 -14.22 -24.63
CA LYS A 26 44.37 -14.48 -23.18
C LYS A 26 43.99 -13.17 -22.45
N LYS A 27 43.08 -13.27 -21.50
CA LYS A 27 42.76 -12.13 -20.62
C LYS A 27 44.03 -11.75 -19.84
N ALA A 28 44.29 -10.47 -19.69
CA ALA A 28 45.38 -10.00 -18.82
C ALA A 28 45.02 -10.31 -17.35
N ASP A 29 46.02 -10.59 -16.51
CA ASP A 29 45.83 -11.03 -15.13
C ASP A 29 45.15 -9.97 -14.24
N ASN A 30 45.19 -8.70 -14.65
CA ASN A 30 44.58 -7.58 -13.96
C ASN A 30 43.22 -7.13 -14.55
N VAL A 31 42.62 -7.92 -15.44
CA VAL A 31 41.30 -7.58 -16.00
C VAL A 31 40.20 -7.92 -15.01
N THR A 32 39.53 -6.88 -14.54
CA THR A 32 38.31 -7.02 -13.73
C THR A 32 37.22 -7.74 -14.54
N ASN A 33 36.63 -8.77 -13.98
CA ASN A 33 35.53 -9.46 -14.64
C ASN A 33 34.27 -8.59 -14.56
N ALA A 34 33.96 -7.91 -15.67
CA ALA A 34 32.75 -7.07 -15.82
C ALA A 34 31.59 -7.84 -16.49
N SER A 35 31.70 -9.16 -16.66
CA SER A 35 30.61 -9.97 -17.20
C SER A 35 29.62 -10.32 -16.09
N PHE A 36 28.68 -9.44 -15.83
CA PHE A 36 27.52 -9.70 -14.97
C PHE A 36 26.26 -9.81 -15.83
N GLN A 37 25.40 -10.73 -15.47
CA GLN A 37 24.07 -10.80 -16.06
C GLN A 37 23.15 -9.86 -15.28
N THR A 38 22.69 -8.80 -15.94
CA THR A 38 21.63 -7.97 -15.39
C THR A 38 20.31 -8.73 -15.47
N ARG A 39 19.60 -8.81 -14.33
CA ARG A 39 18.21 -9.26 -14.36
C ARG A 39 17.37 -8.15 -14.99
N THR A 40 16.74 -8.47 -16.11
CA THR A 40 15.72 -7.58 -16.69
C THR A 40 14.54 -7.51 -15.74
N ILE A 41 14.26 -6.32 -15.21
CA ILE A 41 13.02 -6.08 -14.47
C ILE A 41 11.91 -5.98 -15.51
N GLN A 42 11.13 -7.05 -15.64
CA GLN A 42 9.91 -7.00 -16.44
C GLN A 42 8.85 -6.28 -15.61
N VAL A 43 8.62 -5.01 -15.91
CA VAL A 43 7.45 -4.30 -15.42
C VAL A 43 6.27 -4.78 -16.25
N THR A 44 5.50 -5.72 -15.71
CA THR A 44 4.24 -6.12 -16.32
C THR A 44 3.27 -4.97 -16.19
N GLN A 45 3.13 -4.18 -17.23
CA GLN A 45 2.02 -3.24 -17.34
C GLN A 45 0.75 -4.07 -17.54
N LYS A 46 -0.06 -4.21 -16.50
CA LYS A 46 -1.44 -4.66 -16.65
C LYS A 46 -2.20 -3.54 -17.39
N ILE A 47 -2.20 -3.59 -18.70
CA ILE A 47 -3.15 -2.82 -19.48
C ILE A 47 -4.50 -3.42 -19.12
N LYS A 48 -5.28 -2.70 -18.31
CA LYS A 48 -6.66 -3.07 -18.02
C LYS A 48 -7.40 -2.94 -19.33
N THR A 49 -7.57 -4.07 -20.03
CA THR A 49 -8.50 -4.15 -21.12
C THR A 49 -9.88 -3.83 -20.54
N ALA A 50 -10.60 -2.91 -21.15
CA ALA A 50 -11.91 -2.40 -20.72
C ALA A 50 -13.05 -3.46 -20.70
N THR A 51 -12.70 -4.74 -20.73
CA THR A 51 -13.62 -5.88 -20.75
C THR A 51 -14.06 -6.37 -19.38
N THR A 52 -13.43 -5.93 -18.28
CA THR A 52 -13.94 -6.16 -16.93
C THR A 52 -14.79 -4.96 -16.53
N SER A 53 -16.10 -5.15 -16.54
CA SER A 53 -17.12 -4.20 -16.07
C SER A 53 -17.12 -4.05 -14.55
N GLU A 54 -15.96 -4.17 -13.90
CA GLU A 54 -15.85 -3.95 -12.47
C GLU A 54 -16.08 -2.47 -12.15
N PRO A 55 -16.92 -2.18 -11.14
CA PRO A 55 -17.14 -0.82 -10.70
C PRO A 55 -15.81 -0.17 -10.31
N SER A 56 -15.55 1.02 -10.81
CA SER A 56 -14.31 1.76 -10.55
C SER A 56 -14.62 3.20 -10.17
N SER A 57 -13.75 3.77 -9.34
CA SER A 57 -13.82 5.17 -8.95
C SER A 57 -13.59 6.11 -10.15
N ARG A 58 -13.84 7.42 -9.97
CA ARG A 58 -13.57 8.45 -10.98
C ARG A 58 -12.14 8.40 -11.54
N ARG A 59 -11.18 7.93 -10.74
CA ARG A 59 -9.77 7.73 -11.14
C ARG A 59 -9.51 6.36 -11.78
N LYS A 60 -10.55 5.58 -12.10
CA LYS A 60 -10.49 4.22 -12.65
C LYS A 60 -9.74 3.23 -11.75
N LEU A 61 -9.84 3.41 -10.43
CA LEU A 61 -9.26 2.52 -9.43
C LEU A 61 -10.35 1.61 -8.87
N ASN A 62 -10.03 0.32 -8.71
CA ASN A 62 -10.90 -0.68 -8.09
C ASN A 62 -10.82 -0.58 -6.56
N VAL A 63 -11.75 -1.22 -5.86
CA VAL A 63 -11.80 -1.27 -4.38
C VAL A 63 -10.44 -1.66 -3.79
N ASN A 64 -9.82 -2.73 -4.27
CA ASN A 64 -8.55 -3.23 -3.77
C ASN A 64 -7.39 -2.24 -3.97
N GLU A 65 -7.38 -1.54 -5.10
CA GLU A 65 -6.36 -0.53 -5.38
C GLU A 65 -6.50 0.69 -4.47
N LEU A 66 -7.74 1.11 -4.20
CA LEU A 66 -8.03 2.19 -3.26
C LEU A 66 -7.64 1.80 -1.83
N LEU A 67 -7.98 0.58 -1.39
CA LEU A 67 -7.61 0.09 -0.06
C LEU A 67 -6.10 -0.02 0.14
N ASN A 68 -5.34 -0.37 -0.89
CA ASN A 68 -3.88 -0.39 -0.81
C ASN A 68 -3.29 1.03 -0.61
N GLN A 69 -3.98 2.07 -1.07
CA GLN A 69 -3.55 3.46 -0.89
C GLN A 69 -3.85 4.01 0.52
N PHE A 70 -4.65 3.33 1.35
CA PHE A 70 -4.96 3.78 2.72
C PHE A 70 -3.72 3.86 3.61
N GLN A 71 -2.70 3.06 3.33
CA GLN A 71 -1.43 3.06 4.08
C GLN A 71 -0.31 3.84 3.37
N HIS A 72 -0.66 4.65 2.36
CA HIS A 72 0.33 5.43 1.63
C HIS A 72 0.93 6.52 2.52
N TYR A 73 2.23 6.82 2.36
CA TYR A 73 2.93 7.83 3.16
C TYR A 73 2.36 9.24 2.99
N SER A 74 1.87 9.58 1.78
CA SER A 74 1.27 10.88 1.47
C SER A 74 -0.17 10.97 1.97
N THR A 75 -0.45 11.97 2.76
CA THR A 75 -1.80 12.30 3.29
C THR A 75 -2.81 12.53 2.17
N SER A 76 -2.44 13.29 1.15
CA SER A 76 -3.31 13.56 0.00
C SER A 76 -3.75 12.27 -0.70
N THR A 77 -2.82 11.31 -0.87
CA THR A 77 -3.15 10.02 -1.48
C THR A 77 -4.10 9.21 -0.61
N ARG A 78 -3.89 9.18 0.73
CA ARG A 78 -4.81 8.50 1.65
C ARG A 78 -6.21 9.12 1.61
N HIS A 79 -6.28 10.47 1.68
CA HIS A 79 -7.53 11.20 1.59
C HIS A 79 -8.29 10.90 0.28
N ASP A 80 -7.59 11.01 -0.86
CA ASP A 80 -8.16 10.76 -2.18
C ASP A 80 -8.66 9.32 -2.33
N ALA A 81 -7.94 8.36 -1.75
CA ALA A 81 -8.34 6.96 -1.75
C ALA A 81 -9.63 6.72 -0.95
N VAL A 82 -9.74 7.30 0.24
CA VAL A 82 -10.96 7.21 1.07
C VAL A 82 -12.14 7.87 0.38
N MET A 83 -11.93 9.04 -0.22
CA MET A 83 -12.99 9.75 -0.97
C MET A 83 -13.41 8.98 -2.22
N GLY A 84 -12.44 8.40 -2.95
CA GLY A 84 -12.74 7.56 -4.11
C GLY A 84 -13.54 6.31 -3.74
N LEU A 85 -13.23 5.68 -2.59
CA LEU A 85 -14.00 4.54 -2.10
C LEU A 85 -15.42 4.96 -1.66
N LYS A 86 -15.55 6.12 -1.01
CA LYS A 86 -16.86 6.69 -0.65
C LYS A 86 -17.73 6.94 -1.89
N GLU A 87 -17.17 7.56 -2.95
CA GLU A 87 -17.89 7.78 -4.22
C GLU A 87 -18.34 6.46 -4.84
N LEU A 88 -17.44 5.47 -4.85
CA LEU A 88 -17.70 4.16 -5.42
C LEU A 88 -18.86 3.44 -4.70
N PHE A 89 -18.86 3.48 -3.37
CA PHE A 89 -19.93 2.87 -2.55
C PHE A 89 -21.26 3.64 -2.60
N SER A 90 -21.21 4.94 -2.83
CA SER A 90 -22.42 5.73 -3.05
C SER A 90 -23.07 5.43 -4.40
N SER A 91 -22.26 5.06 -5.41
CA SER A 91 -22.75 4.73 -6.75
C SER A 91 -23.14 3.25 -6.90
N HIS A 92 -22.44 2.35 -6.19
CA HIS A 92 -22.55 0.91 -6.30
C HIS A 92 -22.64 0.27 -4.91
N THR A 93 -23.82 0.25 -4.32
CA THR A 93 -24.04 -0.30 -2.98
C THR A 93 -23.88 -1.82 -2.90
N GLU A 94 -24.09 -2.51 -4.01
CA GLU A 94 -23.97 -3.97 -4.14
C GLU A 94 -22.55 -4.50 -3.87
N ILE A 95 -21.52 -3.66 -4.08
CA ILE A 95 -20.13 -4.05 -3.86
C ILE A 95 -19.67 -3.88 -2.42
N ILE A 96 -20.48 -3.26 -1.55
CA ILE A 96 -20.11 -3.01 -0.16
C ILE A 96 -20.01 -4.31 0.62
N VAL A 97 -21.05 -5.15 0.56
CA VAL A 97 -21.13 -6.38 1.36
C VAL A 97 -19.96 -7.35 1.10
N PRO A 98 -19.62 -7.69 -0.15
CA PRO A 98 -18.51 -8.61 -0.41
C PRO A 98 -17.14 -8.07 0.00
N ASN A 99 -16.96 -6.75 0.07
CA ASN A 99 -15.69 -6.11 0.45
C ASN A 99 -15.66 -5.59 1.89
N LEU A 100 -16.76 -5.74 2.63
CA LEU A 100 -16.96 -5.10 3.93
C LEU A 100 -15.86 -5.42 4.94
N ALA A 101 -15.48 -6.69 5.05
CA ALA A 101 -14.44 -7.13 5.98
C ALA A 101 -13.12 -6.37 5.77
N THR A 102 -12.63 -6.37 4.54
CA THR A 102 -11.35 -5.72 4.17
C THR A 102 -11.44 -4.20 4.31
N VAL A 103 -12.60 -3.62 3.97
CA VAL A 103 -12.83 -2.17 4.09
C VAL A 103 -12.81 -1.74 5.55
N ILE A 104 -13.51 -2.44 6.43
CA ILE A 104 -13.53 -2.12 7.86
C ILE A 104 -12.15 -2.30 8.46
N GLU A 105 -11.49 -3.43 8.22
CA GLU A 105 -10.13 -3.69 8.70
C GLU A 105 -9.16 -2.56 8.33
N ARG A 106 -9.15 -2.14 7.06
CA ARG A 106 -8.26 -1.06 6.59
C ARG A 106 -8.66 0.31 7.08
N SER A 107 -9.97 0.58 7.20
CA SER A 107 -10.49 1.88 7.65
C SER A 107 -10.24 2.14 9.13
N THR A 108 -10.29 1.11 9.98
CA THR A 108 -10.08 1.26 11.43
C THR A 108 -8.68 1.75 11.78
N HIS A 109 -7.67 1.40 10.99
CA HIS A 109 -6.31 1.93 11.16
C HIS A 109 -6.21 3.44 10.94
N LEU A 110 -7.08 4.02 10.14
CA LEU A 110 -7.11 5.46 9.87
C LEU A 110 -7.81 6.28 10.96
N PHE A 111 -8.41 5.66 11.98
CA PHE A 111 -9.01 6.38 13.11
C PHE A 111 -7.97 7.20 13.89
N VAL A 112 -6.73 6.72 13.92
CA VAL A 112 -5.59 7.38 14.57
C VAL A 112 -4.64 8.05 13.56
N ASP A 113 -5.10 8.33 12.33
CA ASP A 113 -4.28 9.06 11.36
C ASP A 113 -3.89 10.43 11.91
N LYS A 114 -2.66 10.86 11.64
CA LYS A 114 -2.15 12.17 12.08
C LYS A 114 -2.92 13.34 11.49
N ASP A 115 -3.43 13.16 10.26
CA ASP A 115 -4.11 14.24 9.54
C ASP A 115 -5.63 14.21 9.78
N PRO A 116 -6.21 15.30 10.31
CA PRO A 116 -7.65 15.38 10.59
C PRO A 116 -8.50 15.25 9.32
N VAL A 117 -7.98 15.66 8.16
CA VAL A 117 -8.73 15.58 6.88
C VAL A 117 -8.95 14.12 6.49
N VAL A 118 -7.98 13.24 6.74
CA VAL A 118 -8.12 11.80 6.50
C VAL A 118 -9.12 11.20 7.46
N ARG A 119 -9.03 11.49 8.78
CA ARG A 119 -9.97 10.99 9.78
C ARG A 119 -11.42 11.38 9.47
N GLN A 120 -11.65 12.66 9.13
CA GLN A 120 -12.98 13.16 8.74
C GLN A 120 -13.51 12.49 7.45
N SER A 121 -12.61 12.14 6.52
CA SER A 121 -13.01 11.40 5.32
C SER A 121 -13.46 9.97 5.64
N VAL A 122 -12.80 9.32 6.59
CA VAL A 122 -13.17 7.98 7.07
C VAL A 122 -14.52 8.00 7.75
N ILE A 123 -14.81 9.00 8.58
CA ILE A 123 -16.12 9.16 9.21
C ILE A 123 -17.23 9.28 8.15
N LYS A 124 -16.97 10.06 7.09
CA LYS A 124 -17.92 10.21 5.97
C LYS A 124 -18.09 8.89 5.19
N LEU A 125 -17.02 8.10 5.03
CA LEU A 125 -17.09 6.78 4.40
C LEU A 125 -17.90 5.81 5.25
N LEU A 126 -17.64 5.72 6.54
CA LEU A 126 -18.39 4.86 7.48
C LEU A 126 -19.86 5.21 7.49
N LYS A 127 -20.19 6.49 7.46
CA LYS A 127 -21.60 6.95 7.38
C LYS A 127 -22.31 6.40 6.14
N VAL A 128 -21.66 6.42 4.98
CA VAL A 128 -22.22 5.84 3.75
C VAL A 128 -22.39 4.33 3.89
N ILE A 129 -21.41 3.62 4.44
CA ILE A 129 -21.47 2.18 4.64
C ILE A 129 -22.62 1.80 5.57
N PHE A 130 -22.69 2.41 6.75
CA PHE A 130 -23.71 2.08 7.77
C PHE A 130 -25.13 2.46 7.35
N THR A 131 -25.28 3.45 6.46
CA THR A 131 -26.59 3.78 5.91
C THR A 131 -27.02 2.81 4.80
N ALA A 132 -26.04 2.23 4.05
CA ALA A 132 -26.32 1.39 2.90
C ALA A 132 -26.56 -0.08 3.23
N ILE A 133 -26.06 -0.56 4.38
CA ILE A 133 -26.12 -1.97 4.75
C ILE A 133 -26.85 -2.21 6.07
N SER A 134 -27.43 -3.42 6.21
CA SER A 134 -28.13 -3.79 7.42
C SER A 134 -27.17 -4.11 8.56
N GLU A 135 -27.62 -3.90 9.79
CA GLU A 135 -26.93 -4.15 11.06
C GLU A 135 -26.28 -5.54 11.12
N LYS A 136 -26.96 -6.57 10.64
CA LYS A 136 -26.49 -7.96 10.62
C LYS A 136 -25.15 -8.19 9.91
N HIS A 137 -24.85 -7.36 8.90
CA HIS A 137 -23.59 -7.47 8.16
C HIS A 137 -22.43 -6.79 8.89
N VAL A 138 -22.70 -5.80 9.72
CA VAL A 138 -21.69 -5.04 10.48
C VAL A 138 -21.39 -5.70 11.82
N SER A 139 -22.40 -6.36 12.43
CA SER A 139 -22.33 -7.01 13.74
C SER A 139 -21.04 -7.81 13.97
N PRO A 140 -20.56 -8.68 13.06
CA PRO A 140 -19.33 -9.41 13.27
C PRO A 140 -18.07 -8.56 13.42
N PHE A 141 -18.10 -7.34 12.93
CA PHE A 141 -16.96 -6.41 12.93
C PHE A 141 -17.00 -5.39 14.07
N LEU A 142 -18.11 -5.29 14.80
CA LEU A 142 -18.26 -4.30 15.87
C LEU A 142 -17.20 -4.42 16.96
N HIS A 143 -16.80 -5.62 17.31
CA HIS A 143 -15.73 -5.84 18.29
C HIS A 143 -14.40 -5.24 17.82
N MET A 144 -14.04 -5.42 16.55
CA MET A 144 -12.82 -4.85 15.97
C MET A 144 -12.92 -3.32 15.88
N ILE A 145 -14.06 -2.80 15.43
CA ILE A 145 -14.30 -1.36 15.36
C ILE A 145 -14.21 -0.73 16.75
N SER A 146 -14.85 -1.34 17.77
CA SER A 146 -14.82 -0.85 19.14
C SER A 146 -13.42 -0.86 19.75
N ALA A 147 -12.63 -1.90 19.48
CA ALA A 147 -11.25 -1.96 19.95
C ALA A 147 -10.39 -0.81 19.38
N HIS A 148 -10.46 -0.57 18.08
CA HIS A 148 -9.75 0.55 17.44
C HIS A 148 -10.30 1.91 17.88
N LEU A 149 -11.61 2.01 18.14
CA LEU A 149 -12.22 3.21 18.66
C LEU A 149 -11.70 3.51 20.07
N CYS A 150 -11.63 2.51 20.96
CA CYS A 150 -11.04 2.68 22.29
C CYS A 150 -9.58 3.18 22.22
N CYS A 151 -8.80 2.65 21.30
CA CYS A 151 -7.43 3.13 21.07
C CYS A 151 -7.41 4.61 20.63
N ALA A 152 -8.35 5.03 19.79
CA ALA A 152 -8.47 6.42 19.35
C ALA A 152 -8.95 7.35 20.47
N MET A 153 -9.91 6.92 21.30
CA MET A 153 -10.44 7.68 22.45
C MET A 153 -9.41 7.88 23.55
N THR A 154 -8.46 6.94 23.70
CA THR A 154 -7.37 7.03 24.69
C THR A 154 -6.05 7.52 24.09
N HIS A 155 -6.11 8.10 22.88
CA HIS A 155 -4.92 8.57 22.19
C HIS A 155 -4.34 9.80 22.87
N ILE A 156 -3.01 10.01 22.72
CA ILE A 156 -2.26 11.11 23.35
C ILE A 156 -2.65 12.50 22.80
N TYR A 157 -3.18 12.56 21.55
CA TYR A 157 -3.58 13.81 20.89
C TYR A 157 -5.10 14.02 21.05
N GLU A 158 -5.48 15.17 21.62
CA GLU A 158 -6.86 15.56 21.87
C GLU A 158 -7.72 15.63 20.60
N ASP A 159 -7.15 16.07 19.48
CA ASP A 159 -7.83 16.11 18.19
C ASP A 159 -8.31 14.72 17.73
N ILE A 160 -7.49 13.68 17.99
CA ILE A 160 -7.86 12.30 17.65
C ILE A 160 -8.97 11.80 18.58
N GLN A 161 -8.90 12.16 19.87
CA GLN A 161 -9.96 11.85 20.83
C GLN A 161 -11.29 12.50 20.42
N ALA A 162 -11.26 13.79 20.06
CA ALA A 162 -12.44 14.52 19.62
C ALA A 162 -13.08 13.92 18.34
N ASP A 163 -12.26 13.57 17.34
CA ASP A 163 -12.75 12.90 16.14
C ASP A 163 -13.31 11.51 16.44
N SER A 164 -12.73 10.77 17.40
CA SER A 164 -13.21 9.45 17.80
C SER A 164 -14.62 9.48 18.43
N LEU A 165 -14.99 10.56 19.11
CA LEU A 165 -16.35 10.74 19.63
C LEU A 165 -17.38 10.82 18.49
N GLN A 166 -17.01 11.39 17.34
CA GLN A 166 -17.89 11.41 16.17
C GLN A 166 -18.13 10.00 15.61
N ILE A 167 -17.09 9.13 15.67
CA ILE A 167 -17.25 7.73 15.28
C ILE A 167 -18.13 6.98 16.27
N LEU A 168 -17.95 7.24 17.56
CA LEU A 168 -18.81 6.67 18.60
C LEU A 168 -20.28 7.07 18.41
N ASP A 169 -20.54 8.35 18.18
CA ASP A 169 -21.89 8.86 17.92
C ASP A 169 -22.53 8.18 16.70
N LEU A 170 -21.76 8.01 15.65
CA LEU A 170 -22.19 7.30 14.44
C LEU A 170 -22.51 5.81 14.69
N LEU A 171 -21.74 5.13 15.54
CA LEU A 171 -22.00 3.74 15.93
C LEU A 171 -23.25 3.64 16.81
N LEU A 172 -23.39 4.52 17.79
CA LEU A 172 -24.57 4.56 18.67
C LEU A 172 -25.84 4.89 17.89
N GLY A 173 -25.75 5.80 16.91
CA GLY A 173 -26.91 6.15 16.09
C GLY A 173 -27.42 5.02 15.20
N ASN A 174 -26.58 4.07 14.82
CA ASN A 174 -26.95 2.97 13.93
C ASN A 174 -27.05 1.60 14.62
N PHE A 175 -26.29 1.36 15.71
CA PHE A 175 -26.10 0.03 16.33
C PHE A 175 -26.23 0.05 17.85
N VAL A 176 -27.16 0.84 18.41
CA VAL A 176 -27.29 1.05 19.87
C VAL A 176 -27.33 -0.25 20.65
N PHE A 177 -28.14 -1.20 20.21
CA PHE A 177 -28.34 -2.44 20.94
C PHE A 177 -27.10 -3.34 20.95
N GLU A 178 -26.43 -3.48 19.82
CA GLU A 178 -25.26 -4.35 19.68
C GLU A 178 -24.00 -3.77 20.35
N VAL A 179 -23.81 -2.46 20.28
CA VAL A 179 -22.66 -1.79 20.95
C VAL A 179 -22.73 -1.95 22.46
N LEU A 180 -23.91 -1.89 23.05
CA LEU A 180 -24.11 -2.06 24.50
C LEU A 180 -23.95 -3.50 24.96
N THR A 181 -24.21 -4.47 24.09
CA THR A 181 -24.05 -5.92 24.40
C THR A 181 -22.63 -6.44 24.14
N THR A 182 -21.87 -5.76 23.29
CA THR A 182 -20.47 -6.09 22.99
C THR A 182 -19.54 -5.45 24.05
N SER A 183 -19.80 -5.73 25.34
CA SER A 183 -18.92 -5.28 26.42
C SER A 183 -17.57 -6.01 26.32
N PRO A 184 -16.42 -5.32 26.23
CA PRO A 184 -15.11 -5.93 26.30
C PRO A 184 -14.85 -6.36 27.76
N GLY A 185 -15.02 -7.62 28.06
CA GLY A 185 -14.51 -8.16 29.32
C GLY A 185 -15.49 -9.01 30.14
N LYS A 186 -15.41 -10.28 29.90
CA LYS A 186 -15.39 -11.30 30.95
C LYS A 186 -14.13 -12.13 30.78
#